data_7632163d4f9cc8f644fd06074de632f0
#
_entry.id   7632163d4f9cc8f644fd06074de632f0
#
_cell.length_a   1.000
_cell.length_b   1.000
_cell.length_c   1.000
_cell.angle_alpha   90.00
_cell.angle_beta   90.00
_cell.angle_gamma   90.00
#
_symmetry.space_group_name_H-M   'P 1'
#
loop_
_entity.id
_entity.type
_entity.pdbx_description
1 polymer ?
#
loop_
_entity_poly.entity_id
_entity_poly.type
_entity_poly.pdbx_seq_one_letter_code
_entity_poly.pdbx_strand_id
1 'polypeptide(L)'
;MKNPIITITMENGGVIKAELYPEIAPNTVNNFIDLVNRGFYDGLIFHRVIPGFMIQGGCPEGTGMGGPGYSIKGEFTSNGFKNDLKHTKGVLSMARAMHPDSAGSQFFIMVADAPHLDGQYASFGKVIEGMEVADKIVAQKTDMYDRPYEDQVIKSVTVDLQGYEAKEPEIIED
;
A
#
# COMPACT_ATOMS: atom_id res chain seq x y z
N MET A 1 -16.49 -16.43 -3.62
CA MET A 1 -15.16 -16.08 -4.16
C MET A 1 -14.29 -15.53 -3.04
N LYS A 2 -13.08 -16.02 -2.93
CA LYS A 2 -12.15 -15.54 -1.91
C LYS A 2 -11.42 -14.30 -2.39
N ASN A 3 -11.01 -13.47 -1.47
CA ASN A 3 -10.24 -12.27 -1.80
C ASN A 3 -8.79 -12.61 -2.16
N PRO A 4 -8.16 -11.84 -3.05
CA PRO A 4 -6.73 -12.00 -3.32
C PRO A 4 -5.89 -11.79 -2.08
N ILE A 5 -4.77 -12.52 -1.99
CA ILE A 5 -3.79 -12.36 -0.91
C ILE A 5 -2.45 -12.02 -1.53
N ILE A 6 -1.85 -10.92 -1.07
CA ILE A 6 -0.48 -10.58 -1.45
C ILE A 6 0.50 -11.06 -0.39
N THR A 7 1.71 -11.38 -0.83
CA THR A 7 2.84 -11.72 0.03
C THR A 7 3.97 -10.75 -0.25
N ILE A 8 4.35 -9.96 0.74
CA ILE A 8 5.50 -9.05 0.67
C ILE A 8 6.65 -9.77 1.36
N THR A 9 7.70 -10.07 0.61
CA THR A 9 8.91 -10.69 1.16
C THR A 9 10.00 -9.64 1.23
N MET A 10 10.54 -9.41 2.42
CA MET A 10 11.64 -8.47 2.63
C MET A 10 12.97 -9.16 2.35
N GLU A 11 14.01 -8.38 2.00
CA GLU A 11 15.34 -8.95 1.75
C GLU A 11 15.93 -9.65 2.97
N ASN A 12 15.57 -9.21 4.18
CA ASN A 12 16.02 -9.85 5.41
C ASN A 12 15.27 -11.15 5.75
N GLY A 13 14.33 -11.57 4.89
CA GLY A 13 13.54 -12.80 5.10
C GLY A 13 12.20 -12.58 5.79
N GLY A 14 11.89 -11.35 6.24
CA GLY A 14 10.59 -11.05 6.83
C GLY A 14 9.47 -11.16 5.80
N VAL A 15 8.31 -11.67 6.20
CA VAL A 15 7.16 -11.87 5.30
C VAL A 15 5.92 -11.23 5.89
N ILE A 16 5.23 -10.45 5.07
CA ILE A 16 3.92 -9.85 5.41
C ILE A 16 2.90 -10.36 4.39
N LYS A 17 1.79 -10.90 4.86
CA LYS A 17 0.68 -11.29 3.99
C LYS A 17 -0.52 -10.41 4.28
N ALA A 18 -1.20 -9.97 3.23
CA ALA A 18 -2.37 -9.12 3.34
C ALA A 18 -3.47 -9.56 2.39
N GLU A 19 -4.69 -9.48 2.88
CA GLU A 19 -5.88 -9.72 2.07
C GLU A 19 -6.30 -8.42 1.42
N LEU A 20 -6.62 -8.44 0.13
CA LEU A 20 -7.11 -7.27 -0.61
C LEU A 20 -8.63 -7.37 -0.75
N TYR A 21 -9.31 -6.21 -0.77
CA TYR A 21 -10.76 -6.13 -0.77
C TYR A 21 -11.31 -5.49 -2.06
N PRO A 22 -11.46 -6.27 -3.15
CA PRO A 22 -11.97 -5.72 -4.42
C PRO A 22 -13.38 -5.11 -4.31
N GLU A 23 -14.18 -5.61 -3.36
CA GLU A 23 -15.53 -5.08 -3.15
C GLU A 23 -15.51 -3.67 -2.58
N ILE A 24 -14.46 -3.33 -1.83
CA ILE A 24 -14.32 -2.03 -1.18
C ILE A 24 -13.70 -1.00 -2.12
N ALA A 25 -12.62 -1.37 -2.81
CA ALA A 25 -11.86 -0.47 -3.68
C ALA A 25 -11.42 -1.21 -4.94
N PRO A 26 -12.33 -1.46 -5.88
CA PRO A 26 -12.07 -2.36 -7.02
C PRO A 26 -10.94 -1.89 -7.92
N ASN A 27 -10.92 -0.63 -8.33
CA ASN A 27 -9.87 -0.15 -9.22
C ASN A 27 -8.52 -0.06 -8.50
N THR A 28 -8.52 0.31 -7.23
CA THR A 28 -7.31 0.35 -6.41
C THR A 28 -6.69 -1.04 -6.29
N VAL A 29 -7.51 -2.06 -6.03
CA VAL A 29 -7.05 -3.45 -5.95
C VAL A 29 -6.52 -3.93 -7.30
N ASN A 30 -7.26 -3.67 -8.38
CA ASN A 30 -6.82 -4.06 -9.73
C ASN A 30 -5.49 -3.40 -10.10
N ASN A 31 -5.31 -2.13 -9.77
CA ASN A 31 -4.07 -1.42 -10.01
C ASN A 31 -2.91 -2.02 -9.20
N PHE A 32 -3.14 -2.30 -7.93
CA PHE A 32 -2.11 -2.90 -7.07
C PHE A 32 -1.69 -4.28 -7.60
N ILE A 33 -2.65 -5.11 -7.98
CA ILE A 33 -2.38 -6.45 -8.55
C ILE A 33 -1.59 -6.32 -9.86
N ASP A 34 -1.97 -5.39 -10.73
CA ASP A 34 -1.26 -5.16 -11.99
C ASP A 34 0.20 -4.79 -11.74
N LEU A 35 0.46 -3.88 -10.80
CA LEU A 35 1.83 -3.49 -10.44
C LEU A 35 2.61 -4.65 -9.83
N VAL A 36 1.97 -5.46 -8.98
CA VAL A 36 2.59 -6.66 -8.42
C VAL A 36 3.00 -7.64 -9.54
N ASN A 37 2.10 -7.87 -10.49
CA ASN A 37 2.36 -8.80 -11.59
C ASN A 37 3.47 -8.31 -12.54
N ARG A 38 3.70 -7.01 -12.62
CA ARG A 38 4.80 -6.43 -13.39
C ARG A 38 6.13 -6.45 -12.65
N GLY A 39 6.15 -6.89 -11.39
CA GLY A 39 7.35 -6.82 -10.56
C GLY A 39 7.72 -5.40 -10.15
N PHE A 40 6.76 -4.48 -10.21
CA PHE A 40 7.01 -3.06 -9.96
C PHE A 40 7.59 -2.79 -8.56
N TYR A 41 7.11 -3.52 -7.56
CA TYR A 41 7.52 -3.31 -6.17
C TYR A 41 8.83 -4.01 -5.80
N ASP A 42 9.32 -4.91 -6.65
CA ASP A 42 10.55 -5.65 -6.36
C ASP A 42 11.75 -4.70 -6.30
N GLY A 43 12.49 -4.76 -5.21
CA GLY A 43 13.64 -3.89 -4.98
C GLY A 43 13.33 -2.52 -4.39
N LEU A 44 12.06 -2.17 -4.23
CA LEU A 44 11.67 -0.88 -3.65
C LEU A 44 11.77 -0.91 -2.12
N ILE A 45 11.76 0.26 -1.50
CA ILE A 45 11.94 0.39 -0.05
C ILE A 45 10.70 0.97 0.63
N PHE A 46 10.60 0.76 1.95
CA PHE A 46 9.73 1.56 2.79
C PHE A 46 10.50 2.83 3.16
N HIS A 47 10.28 3.89 2.39
CA HIS A 47 11.07 5.12 2.48
C HIS A 47 10.61 6.08 3.59
N ARG A 48 9.45 5.83 4.18
CA ARG A 48 8.89 6.68 5.22
C ARG A 48 8.18 5.83 6.26
N VAL A 49 8.66 5.85 7.50
CA VAL A 49 8.07 5.07 8.58
C VAL A 49 7.88 5.98 9.80
N ILE A 50 6.70 5.95 10.38
CA ILE A 50 6.36 6.80 11.53
C ILE A 50 5.77 5.91 12.64
N PRO A 51 6.51 5.72 13.76
CA PRO A 51 5.99 4.94 14.88
C PRO A 51 4.65 5.47 15.38
N GLY A 52 3.75 4.55 15.70
CA GLY A 52 2.40 4.91 16.12
C GLY A 52 1.51 5.39 14.99
N PHE A 53 1.94 5.22 13.74
CA PHE A 53 1.18 5.65 12.56
C PHE A 53 1.24 4.60 11.43
N MET A 54 2.31 4.62 10.60
CA MET A 54 2.32 3.77 9.40
C MET A 54 3.74 3.54 8.88
N ILE A 55 3.86 2.58 7.93
CA ILE A 55 5.03 2.44 7.07
C ILE A 55 4.58 2.65 5.62
N GLN A 56 5.33 3.43 4.86
CA GLN A 56 4.97 3.81 3.48
C GLN A 56 6.07 3.40 2.50
N GLY A 57 5.67 2.80 1.40
CA GLY A 57 6.58 2.37 0.35
C GLY A 57 5.94 2.43 -1.03
N GLY A 58 6.63 1.84 -2.01
CA GLY A 58 6.10 1.77 -3.37
C GLY A 58 6.50 2.92 -4.29
N CYS A 59 7.41 3.79 -3.85
CA CYS A 59 7.97 4.84 -4.71
C CYS A 59 9.15 4.27 -5.48
N PRO A 60 9.12 4.28 -6.84
CA PRO A 60 10.22 3.71 -7.63
C PRO A 60 11.56 4.42 -7.43
N GLU A 61 11.54 5.69 -7.01
CA GLU A 61 12.74 6.47 -6.74
C GLU A 61 13.16 6.43 -5.26
N GLY A 62 12.32 5.88 -4.38
CA GLY A 62 12.58 5.84 -2.95
C GLY A 62 12.52 7.20 -2.25
N THR A 63 11.98 8.22 -2.92
CA THR A 63 11.96 9.60 -2.41
C THR A 63 10.60 10.07 -1.92
N GLY A 64 9.54 9.35 -2.27
CA GLY A 64 8.16 9.76 -2.05
C GLY A 64 7.58 10.61 -3.18
N MET A 65 8.39 10.95 -4.19
CA MET A 65 7.98 11.82 -5.30
C MET A 65 7.64 11.05 -6.57
N GLY A 66 7.98 9.76 -6.65
CA GLY A 66 7.80 8.96 -7.86
C GLY A 66 6.53 8.12 -7.85
N GLY A 67 6.17 7.61 -9.02
CA GLY A 67 5.03 6.74 -9.21
C GLY A 67 5.15 5.96 -10.52
N PRO A 68 4.08 5.30 -10.94
CA PRO A 68 4.12 4.41 -12.10
C PRO A 68 3.98 5.13 -13.45
N GLY A 69 3.94 6.47 -13.46
CA GLY A 69 3.75 7.26 -14.68
C GLY A 69 2.29 7.58 -14.97
N TYR A 70 1.41 7.27 -14.06
CA TYR A 70 -0.04 7.56 -14.17
C TYR A 70 -0.63 7.66 -12.77
N SER A 71 -1.88 8.10 -12.69
CA SER A 71 -2.64 8.15 -11.45
C SER A 71 -3.93 7.35 -11.59
N ILE A 72 -4.59 7.07 -10.48
CA ILE A 72 -5.91 6.44 -10.45
C ILE A 72 -6.89 7.30 -9.66
N LYS A 73 -8.18 7.15 -9.97
CA LYS A 73 -9.23 7.85 -9.24
C LYS A 73 -9.26 7.38 -7.79
N GLY A 74 -9.38 8.31 -6.86
CA GLY A 74 -9.42 8.02 -5.43
C GLY A 74 -10.72 7.38 -4.99
N GLU A 75 -10.65 6.13 -4.55
CA GLU A 75 -11.82 5.36 -4.11
C GLU A 75 -12.02 5.52 -2.61
N PHE A 76 -12.40 6.71 -2.19
CA PHE A 76 -12.65 7.04 -0.79
C PHE A 76 -13.84 7.99 -0.65
N THR A 77 -14.46 7.99 0.52
CA THR A 77 -15.77 8.60 0.74
C THR A 77 -15.80 10.11 0.42
N SER A 78 -14.78 10.88 0.84
CA SER A 78 -14.75 12.33 0.56
C SER A 78 -14.59 12.65 -0.94
N ASN A 79 -14.24 11.65 -1.75
CA ASN A 79 -14.13 11.79 -3.21
C ASN A 79 -15.35 11.20 -3.94
N GLY A 80 -16.44 10.99 -3.23
CA GLY A 80 -17.69 10.50 -3.83
C GLY A 80 -17.77 8.99 -4.05
N PHE A 81 -16.83 8.23 -3.51
CA PHE A 81 -16.82 6.77 -3.62
C PHE A 81 -16.94 6.15 -2.24
N LYS A 82 -18.02 5.44 -1.97
CA LYS A 82 -18.25 4.84 -0.65
C LYS A 82 -17.13 3.85 -0.31
N ASN A 83 -16.40 4.10 0.78
CA ASN A 83 -15.38 3.23 1.30
C ASN A 83 -15.43 3.28 2.83
N ASP A 84 -15.95 2.24 3.44
CA ASP A 84 -16.18 2.17 4.88
C ASP A 84 -15.05 1.46 5.63
N LEU A 85 -13.96 1.06 4.95
CA LEU A 85 -12.84 0.39 5.61
C LEU A 85 -12.04 1.41 6.42
N LYS A 86 -12.11 1.29 7.73
CA LYS A 86 -11.43 2.21 8.64
C LYS A 86 -9.94 1.92 8.72
N HIS A 87 -9.15 2.98 8.94
CA HIS A 87 -7.70 2.88 9.06
C HIS A 87 -7.30 2.39 10.45
N THR A 88 -7.52 1.11 10.70
CA THR A 88 -7.09 0.43 11.91
C THR A 88 -5.75 -0.26 11.67
N LYS A 89 -5.08 -0.70 12.75
CA LYS A 89 -3.80 -1.40 12.64
C LYS A 89 -3.88 -2.55 11.63
N GLY A 90 -2.93 -2.59 10.69
CA GLY A 90 -2.84 -3.61 9.65
C GLY A 90 -3.48 -3.26 8.32
N VAL A 91 -4.27 -2.20 8.25
CA VAL A 91 -4.95 -1.80 7.01
C VAL A 91 -3.94 -1.24 6.00
N LEU A 92 -4.10 -1.65 4.73
CA LEU A 92 -3.38 -1.09 3.59
C LEU A 92 -4.21 0.00 2.95
N SER A 93 -3.57 1.12 2.63
CA SER A 93 -4.22 2.27 2.01
C SER A 93 -3.28 2.93 1.00
N MET A 94 -3.83 3.67 0.03
CA MET A 94 -3.01 4.33 -0.98
C MET A 94 -2.55 5.70 -0.51
N ALA A 95 -1.25 5.93 -0.61
CA ALA A 95 -0.70 7.27 -0.47
C ALA A 95 -1.04 8.09 -1.72
N ARG A 96 -1.15 9.40 -1.56
CA ARG A 96 -1.45 10.33 -2.66
C ARG A 96 -0.94 11.72 -2.33
N ALA A 97 -0.87 12.56 -3.34
CA ALA A 97 -0.63 13.98 -3.15
C ALA A 97 -1.94 14.66 -2.70
N MET A 98 -1.99 15.98 -2.69
CA MET A 98 -3.20 16.69 -2.25
C MET A 98 -4.40 16.46 -3.15
N HIS A 99 -4.18 16.31 -4.45
CA HIS A 99 -5.27 16.02 -5.39
C HIS A 99 -5.86 14.65 -5.09
N PRO A 100 -7.18 14.51 -4.97
CA PRO A 100 -7.80 13.22 -4.59
C PRO A 100 -7.58 12.10 -5.60
N ASP A 101 -7.32 12.41 -6.87
CA ASP A 101 -7.08 11.44 -7.93
C ASP A 101 -5.60 11.36 -8.32
N SER A 102 -4.71 11.45 -7.34
CA SER A 102 -3.26 11.46 -7.56
C SER A 102 -2.53 10.20 -7.06
N ALA A 103 -3.24 9.21 -6.56
CA ALA A 103 -2.60 7.95 -6.16
C ALA A 103 -2.06 7.21 -7.39
N GLY A 104 -0.96 6.48 -7.21
CA GLY A 104 -0.35 5.70 -8.27
C GLY A 104 0.13 4.36 -7.76
N SER A 105 1.34 4.33 -7.21
CA SER A 105 1.95 3.09 -6.71
C SER A 105 2.25 3.10 -5.21
N GLN A 106 2.40 4.26 -4.61
CA GLN A 106 2.77 4.33 -3.20
C GLN A 106 1.60 3.92 -2.31
N PHE A 107 1.91 3.13 -1.31
CA PHE A 107 0.92 2.64 -0.35
C PHE A 107 1.50 2.70 1.05
N PHE A 108 0.64 2.60 2.05
CA PHE A 108 1.09 2.50 3.42
C PHE A 108 0.32 1.40 4.17
N ILE A 109 1.00 0.85 5.18
CA ILE A 109 0.43 -0.16 6.07
C ILE A 109 0.32 0.48 7.45
N MET A 110 -0.89 0.47 8.02
CA MET A 110 -1.12 1.05 9.33
C MET A 110 -0.46 0.19 10.41
N VAL A 111 0.29 0.83 11.32
CA VAL A 111 0.85 0.16 12.50
C VAL A 111 0.11 0.56 13.78
N ALA A 112 -0.87 1.44 13.65
CA ALA A 112 -1.76 1.88 14.72
C ALA A 112 -3.05 2.40 14.08
N ASP A 113 -4.07 2.64 14.89
CA ASP A 113 -5.32 3.22 14.39
C ASP A 113 -5.15 4.71 14.09
N ALA A 114 -5.72 5.15 12.96
CA ALA A 114 -5.67 6.56 12.55
C ALA A 114 -7.02 6.98 11.98
N PRO A 115 -8.02 7.21 12.85
CA PRO A 115 -9.38 7.52 12.39
C PRO A 115 -9.47 8.81 11.57
N HIS A 116 -8.51 9.73 11.71
CA HIS A 116 -8.50 10.96 10.91
C HIS A 116 -8.26 10.69 9.41
N LEU A 117 -7.81 9.51 9.02
CA LEU A 117 -7.65 9.12 7.62
C LEU A 117 -8.91 8.53 7.01
N ASP A 118 -9.87 8.12 7.84
CA ASP A 118 -11.08 7.44 7.36
C ASP A 118 -11.87 8.34 6.43
N GLY A 119 -12.25 7.80 5.26
CA GLY A 119 -12.96 8.55 4.25
C GLY A 119 -12.10 9.52 3.44
N GLN A 120 -10.80 9.64 3.71
CA GLN A 120 -9.89 10.57 3.05
C GLN A 120 -8.84 9.87 2.18
N TYR A 121 -8.66 8.57 2.34
CA TYR A 121 -7.70 7.76 1.60
C TYR A 121 -8.34 6.44 1.19
N ALA A 122 -7.87 5.89 0.06
CA ALA A 122 -8.40 4.63 -0.48
C ALA A 122 -7.79 3.44 0.26
N SER A 123 -8.41 3.04 1.35
CA SER A 123 -8.08 1.80 2.04
C SER A 123 -8.59 0.61 1.23
N PHE A 124 -7.78 -0.45 1.10
CA PHE A 124 -8.09 -1.53 0.15
C PHE A 124 -7.69 -2.93 0.59
N GLY A 125 -7.12 -3.08 1.78
CA GLY A 125 -6.71 -4.39 2.27
C GLY A 125 -6.32 -4.37 3.73
N LYS A 126 -5.94 -5.56 4.24
CA LYS A 126 -5.52 -5.69 5.64
C LYS A 126 -4.54 -6.84 5.80
N VAL A 127 -3.51 -6.62 6.60
CA VAL A 127 -2.53 -7.64 6.96
C VAL A 127 -3.21 -8.79 7.70
N ILE A 128 -2.94 -10.03 7.29
CA ILE A 128 -3.44 -11.24 7.92
C ILE A 128 -2.34 -12.06 8.60
N GLU A 129 -1.09 -11.88 8.17
CA GLU A 129 0.09 -12.52 8.78
C GLU A 129 1.29 -11.59 8.68
N GLY A 130 2.17 -11.65 9.67
CA GLY A 130 3.44 -10.94 9.60
C GLY A 130 3.40 -9.50 10.07
N MET A 131 2.40 -9.11 10.86
CA MET A 131 2.32 -7.74 11.38
C MET A 131 3.56 -7.39 12.21
N GLU A 132 4.19 -8.36 12.87
CA GLU A 132 5.44 -8.17 13.60
C GLU A 132 6.60 -7.71 12.69
N VAL A 133 6.56 -8.07 11.41
CA VAL A 133 7.55 -7.59 10.42
C VAL A 133 7.35 -6.10 10.18
N ALA A 134 6.10 -5.66 10.01
CA ALA A 134 5.80 -4.22 9.88
C ALA A 134 6.20 -3.46 11.14
N ASP A 135 5.98 -4.03 12.32
CA ASP A 135 6.38 -3.42 13.59
C ASP A 135 7.91 -3.27 13.68
N LYS A 136 8.67 -4.22 13.17
CA LYS A 136 10.15 -4.11 13.11
C LYS A 136 10.59 -3.03 12.13
N ILE A 137 9.91 -2.91 11.00
CA ILE A 137 10.23 -1.87 10.00
C ILE A 137 10.00 -0.49 10.60
N VAL A 138 8.88 -0.28 11.27
CA VAL A 138 8.54 1.04 11.84
C VAL A 138 9.45 1.38 13.03
N ALA A 139 10.06 0.40 13.69
CA ALA A 139 10.95 0.59 14.82
C ALA A 139 12.39 0.98 14.41
N GLN A 140 12.69 0.99 13.12
CA GLN A 140 14.04 1.35 12.64
C GLN A 140 14.34 2.82 12.93
N LYS A 141 15.61 3.11 13.18
CA LYS A 141 16.05 4.50 13.35
C LYS A 141 15.92 5.23 12.03
N THR A 142 15.43 6.45 12.09
CA THR A 142 15.15 7.28 10.93
C THR A 142 15.85 8.62 10.99
N ASP A 143 16.00 9.23 9.82
CA ASP A 143 16.47 10.61 9.70
C ASP A 143 15.30 11.60 9.95
N MET A 144 15.58 12.90 9.73
CA MET A 144 14.58 13.95 9.96
C MET A 144 13.36 13.87 9.02
N TYR A 145 13.44 13.07 7.96
CA TYR A 145 12.35 12.88 6.99
C TYR A 145 11.61 11.56 7.20
N ASP A 146 11.83 10.90 8.35
CA ASP A 146 11.22 9.62 8.70
C ASP A 146 11.67 8.47 7.77
N ARG A 147 12.81 8.63 7.13
CA ARG A 147 13.40 7.59 6.30
C ARG A 147 14.35 6.73 7.14
N PRO A 148 14.19 5.40 7.13
CA PRO A 148 15.12 4.51 7.84
C PRO A 148 16.56 4.72 7.35
N TYR A 149 17.52 4.78 8.29
CA TYR A 149 18.95 4.86 7.92
C TYR A 149 19.41 3.63 7.17
N GLU A 150 18.88 2.46 7.51
CA GLU A 150 19.10 1.24 6.76
C GLU A 150 17.89 0.99 5.86
N ASP A 151 18.11 0.87 4.56
CA ASP A 151 17.03 0.65 3.62
C ASP A 151 16.26 -0.63 3.94
N GLN A 152 14.95 -0.50 4.11
CA GLN A 152 14.04 -1.61 4.34
C GLN A 152 13.53 -2.07 2.98
N VAL A 153 14.26 -3.03 2.38
CA VAL A 153 14.06 -3.40 0.97
C VAL A 153 13.06 -4.53 0.82
N ILE A 154 12.11 -4.31 -0.09
CA ILE A 154 11.16 -5.34 -0.52
C ILE A 154 11.86 -6.20 -1.56
N LYS A 155 12.08 -7.47 -1.27
CA LYS A 155 12.66 -8.41 -2.23
C LYS A 155 11.67 -8.70 -3.36
N SER A 156 10.43 -9.00 -2.99
CA SER A 156 9.38 -9.31 -3.96
C SER A 156 8.00 -9.14 -3.35
N VAL A 157 7.02 -8.87 -4.22
CA VAL A 157 5.61 -8.95 -3.85
C VAL A 157 4.94 -9.89 -4.84
N THR A 158 4.20 -10.86 -4.33
CA THR A 158 3.45 -11.81 -5.15
C THR A 158 1.98 -11.78 -4.78
N VAL A 159 1.12 -12.26 -5.68
CA VAL A 159 -0.33 -12.30 -5.42
C VAL A 159 -0.88 -13.69 -5.71
N ASP A 160 -1.71 -14.17 -4.80
CA ASP A 160 -2.56 -15.33 -4.99
C ASP A 160 -3.99 -14.82 -5.19
N LEU A 161 -4.49 -14.93 -6.39
CA LEU A 161 -5.80 -14.36 -6.75
C LEU A 161 -6.98 -15.10 -6.10
N GLN A 162 -6.79 -16.34 -5.68
CA GLN A 162 -7.84 -17.18 -5.06
C GLN A 162 -9.17 -17.19 -5.82
N GLY A 163 -9.07 -17.15 -7.17
CA GLY A 163 -10.24 -17.17 -8.05
C GLY A 163 -10.78 -15.78 -8.40
N TYR A 164 -10.21 -14.71 -7.85
CA TYR A 164 -10.57 -13.36 -8.25
C TYR A 164 -10.08 -13.08 -9.68
N GLU A 165 -10.94 -12.54 -10.52
CA GLU A 165 -10.58 -12.13 -11.86
C GLU A 165 -10.15 -10.66 -11.86
N ALA A 166 -8.84 -10.44 -11.83
CA ALA A 166 -8.29 -9.10 -11.89
C ALA A 166 -8.52 -8.50 -13.27
N LYS A 167 -8.90 -7.23 -13.30
CA LYS A 167 -9.10 -6.46 -14.53
C LYS A 167 -7.99 -5.44 -14.68
N GLU A 168 -7.79 -4.96 -15.91
CA GLU A 168 -6.90 -3.83 -16.11
C GLU A 168 -7.41 -2.62 -15.32
N PRO A 169 -6.53 -1.91 -14.61
CA PRO A 169 -6.97 -0.72 -13.88
C PRO A 169 -7.35 0.40 -14.86
N GLU A 170 -8.33 1.19 -14.48
CA GLU A 170 -8.63 2.45 -15.14
C GLU A 170 -7.61 3.48 -14.65
N ILE A 171 -6.88 4.08 -15.57
CA ILE A 171 -5.81 5.01 -15.23
C ILE A 171 -6.11 6.42 -15.75
N ILE A 172 -5.48 7.39 -15.09
CA ILE A 172 -5.47 8.80 -15.51
C ILE A 172 -4.05 9.08 -15.99
N GLU A 173 -3.90 9.35 -17.28
CA GLU A 173 -2.58 9.62 -17.84
C GLU A 173 -2.08 11.00 -17.40
N ASP A 174 -0.79 11.04 -17.09
CA ASP A 174 -0.12 12.29 -16.70
C ASP A 174 0.16 13.19 -17.91
#